data_c083a486e66ca960ed81fb242ad17f09
#
_entry.id   c083a486e66ca960ed81fb242ad17f09
#
_cell.length_a   1.000
_cell.length_b   1.000
_cell.length_c   1.000
_cell.angle_alpha   90.00
_cell.angle_beta   90.00
_cell.angle_gamma   90.00
#
_symmetry.space_group_name_H-M   'P 1'
#
loop_
_entity.id
_entity.type
_entity.pdbx_description
1 polymer ?
#
loop_
_entity_poly.entity_id
_entity_poly.type
_entity_poly.pdbx_seq_one_letter_code
_entity_poly.pdbx_strand_id
1 'polypeptide(L)'
;KMGLVFQHTGAATTRKYIKENPDIVRRYVRSHVEAVHRMWTDKEITIKALARYMGSGLDRETLEKSYENVMTEAMYPKKQYPSLEGLKTVLEDIAERDARAKTAKPEQFVDASFIRELDQSGFIDGLYKKK
;
A
#
# COMPACT_ATOMS: atom_id res chain seq x y z
N LYS A 1 -12.61 9.19 15.83
CA LYS A 1 -12.18 8.76 14.47
C LYS A 1 -12.73 9.80 13.51
N MET A 2 -11.88 10.56 12.84
CA MET A 2 -12.31 11.61 11.90
C MET A 2 -12.82 11.08 10.54
N GLY A 3 -12.90 9.77 10.35
CA GLY A 3 -13.52 9.16 9.16
C GLY A 3 -12.94 9.56 7.79
N LEU A 4 -11.81 10.28 7.78
CA LEU A 4 -11.17 10.69 6.52
C LEU A 4 -10.47 9.50 5.88
N VAL A 5 -10.84 9.19 4.65
CA VAL A 5 -10.10 8.26 3.81
C VAL A 5 -8.88 9.00 3.28
N PHE A 6 -7.69 8.43 3.48
CA PHE A 6 -6.42 9.03 3.08
C PHE A 6 -5.49 7.96 2.48
N GLN A 7 -4.85 8.26 1.37
CA GLN A 7 -3.81 7.38 0.80
C GLN A 7 -2.50 7.62 1.52
N HIS A 8 -2.19 6.82 2.55
CA HIS A 8 -1.03 7.01 3.40
C HIS A 8 0.29 6.60 2.75
N THR A 9 0.30 5.42 2.15
CA THR A 9 1.53 4.82 1.62
C THR A 9 1.28 4.24 0.23
N GLY A 10 2.33 4.19 -0.56
CA GLY A 10 2.31 3.60 -1.88
C GLY A 10 3.66 3.69 -2.56
N ALA A 11 3.87 2.88 -3.58
CA ALA A 11 5.02 3.01 -4.45
C ALA A 11 4.74 4.11 -5.48
N ALA A 12 5.69 5.02 -5.66
CA ALA A 12 5.61 6.07 -6.66
C ALA A 12 6.78 5.94 -7.64
N THR A 13 6.48 6.12 -8.93
CA THR A 13 7.48 6.19 -10.00
C THR A 13 6.95 7.04 -11.15
N THR A 14 7.77 7.28 -12.16
CA THR A 14 7.35 8.05 -13.34
C THR A 14 6.68 7.17 -14.39
N ARG A 15 5.76 7.74 -15.17
CA ARG A 15 5.17 7.05 -16.32
C ARG A 15 6.22 6.60 -17.35
N LYS A 16 7.30 7.39 -17.50
CA LYS A 16 8.45 7.04 -18.34
C LYS A 16 9.09 5.74 -17.84
N TYR A 17 9.37 5.65 -16.54
CA TYR A 17 9.99 4.45 -15.97
C TYR A 17 9.11 3.21 -16.13
N ILE A 18 7.79 3.34 -15.89
CA ILE A 18 6.82 2.24 -16.10
C ILE A 18 6.89 1.74 -17.54
N LYS A 19 6.89 2.67 -18.52
CA LYS A 19 6.94 2.33 -19.96
C LYS A 19 8.24 1.64 -20.36
N GLU A 20 9.35 2.09 -19.80
CA GLU A 20 10.69 1.57 -20.13
C GLU A 20 11.01 0.27 -19.39
N ASN A 21 10.40 0.02 -18.23
CA ASN A 21 10.72 -1.09 -17.32
C ASN A 21 9.47 -1.83 -16.79
N PRO A 22 8.52 -2.24 -17.64
CA PRO A 22 7.24 -2.82 -17.20
C PRO A 22 7.44 -4.10 -16.38
N ASP A 23 8.42 -4.92 -16.71
CA ASP A 23 8.70 -6.18 -16.01
C ASP A 23 9.30 -5.96 -14.63
N ILE A 24 10.07 -4.89 -14.42
CA ILE A 24 10.56 -4.51 -13.10
C ILE A 24 9.38 -4.07 -12.24
N VAL A 25 8.51 -3.23 -12.78
CA VAL A 25 7.32 -2.75 -12.07
C VAL A 25 6.39 -3.91 -11.71
N ARG A 26 6.14 -4.83 -12.64
CA ARG A 26 5.32 -6.04 -12.40
C ARG A 26 5.88 -6.88 -11.26
N ARG A 27 7.18 -7.17 -11.28
CA ARG A 27 7.84 -7.92 -10.19
C ARG A 27 7.78 -7.19 -8.86
N TYR A 28 7.96 -5.87 -8.86
CA TYR A 28 7.84 -5.06 -7.66
C TYR A 28 6.43 -5.14 -7.06
N VAL A 29 5.38 -4.90 -7.87
CA VAL A 29 4.00 -4.96 -7.40
C VAL A 29 3.66 -6.35 -6.88
N ARG A 30 4.09 -7.40 -7.57
CA ARG A 30 3.91 -8.78 -7.10
C ARG A 30 4.58 -9.03 -5.74
N SER A 31 5.85 -8.62 -5.59
CA SER A 31 6.58 -8.78 -4.32
C SER A 31 5.91 -8.01 -3.18
N HIS A 32 5.34 -6.83 -3.48
CA HIS A 32 4.59 -6.05 -2.51
C HIS A 32 3.33 -6.77 -2.04
N VAL A 33 2.56 -7.35 -2.96
CA VAL A 33 1.38 -8.18 -2.65
C VAL A 33 1.76 -9.38 -1.79
N GLU A 34 2.83 -10.09 -2.15
CA GLU A 34 3.34 -11.23 -1.37
C GLU A 34 3.81 -10.81 0.03
N ALA A 35 4.45 -9.64 0.15
CA ALA A 35 4.87 -9.10 1.44
C ALA A 35 3.68 -8.78 2.34
N VAL A 36 2.64 -8.12 1.82
CA VAL A 36 1.43 -7.84 2.61
C VAL A 36 0.70 -9.12 3.00
N HIS A 37 0.62 -10.12 2.10
CA HIS A 37 0.13 -11.44 2.48
C HIS A 37 0.93 -12.03 3.64
N ARG A 38 2.28 -11.93 3.60
CA ARG A 38 3.14 -12.42 4.68
C ARG A 38 2.89 -11.67 6.00
N MET A 39 2.68 -10.37 5.93
CA MET A 39 2.33 -9.55 7.11
C MET A 39 1.03 -10.01 7.76
N TRP A 40 0.02 -10.40 6.97
CA TRP A 40 -1.25 -10.92 7.47
C TRP A 40 -1.15 -12.33 8.06
N THR A 41 -0.28 -13.17 7.53
CA THR A 41 -0.23 -14.60 7.87
C THR A 41 0.88 -14.97 8.85
N ASP A 42 1.86 -14.09 9.07
CA ASP A 42 3.00 -14.32 9.96
C ASP A 42 3.30 -13.07 10.80
N LYS A 43 2.61 -12.96 11.95
CA LYS A 43 2.79 -11.87 12.92
C LYS A 43 4.24 -11.77 13.38
N GLU A 44 4.89 -12.91 13.65
CA GLU A 44 6.26 -12.93 14.19
C GLU A 44 7.28 -12.36 13.21
N ILE A 45 7.19 -12.71 11.93
CA ILE A 45 8.11 -12.15 10.92
C ILE A 45 7.89 -10.65 10.75
N THR A 46 6.65 -10.20 10.85
CA THR A 46 6.28 -8.79 10.75
C THR A 46 6.82 -8.00 11.95
N ILE A 47 6.65 -8.51 13.17
CA ILE A 47 7.20 -7.90 14.38
C ILE A 47 8.73 -7.82 14.32
N LYS A 48 9.41 -8.88 13.85
CA LYS A 48 10.87 -8.85 13.65
C LYS A 48 11.31 -7.79 12.64
N ALA A 49 10.54 -7.63 11.55
CA ALA A 49 10.80 -6.58 10.57
C ALA A 49 10.60 -5.20 11.17
N LEU A 50 9.50 -4.96 11.90
CA LEU A 50 9.25 -3.71 12.60
C LEU A 50 10.38 -3.37 13.58
N ALA A 51 10.78 -4.32 14.42
CA ALA A 51 11.89 -4.13 15.37
C ALA A 51 13.19 -3.72 14.67
N ARG A 52 13.48 -4.32 13.50
CA ARG A 52 14.68 -4.01 12.71
C ARG A 52 14.68 -2.58 12.15
N TYR A 53 13.51 -2.09 11.67
CA TYR A 53 13.41 -0.81 10.96
C TYR A 53 13.02 0.36 11.86
N MET A 54 12.31 0.12 12.96
CA MET A 54 11.92 1.16 13.91
C MET A 54 12.98 1.40 15.01
N GLY A 55 13.99 0.55 15.10
CA GLY A 55 15.10 0.67 16.05
C GLY A 55 14.92 -0.17 17.32
N SER A 56 16.04 -0.42 17.99
CA SER A 56 16.17 -1.34 19.14
C SER A 56 15.55 -0.84 20.46
N GLY A 57 14.93 0.34 20.46
CA GLY A 57 14.36 0.96 21.66
C GLY A 57 12.92 0.61 21.97
N LEU A 58 12.24 -0.15 21.08
CA LEU A 58 10.84 -0.53 21.28
C LEU A 58 10.75 -1.92 21.91
N ASP A 59 9.97 -2.02 23.00
CA ASP A 59 9.66 -3.30 23.59
C ASP A 59 8.66 -4.12 22.73
N ARG A 60 8.56 -5.41 23.04
CA ARG A 60 7.70 -6.33 22.29
C ARG A 60 6.22 -5.92 22.36
N GLU A 61 5.75 -5.45 23.51
CA GLU A 61 4.35 -5.07 23.69
C GLU A 61 3.98 -3.90 22.79
N THR A 62 4.85 -2.91 22.70
CA THR A 62 4.68 -1.75 21.80
C THR A 62 4.65 -2.19 20.31
N LEU A 63 5.52 -3.12 19.93
CA LEU A 63 5.55 -3.66 18.56
C LEU A 63 4.29 -4.46 18.23
N GLU A 64 3.78 -5.26 19.17
CA GLU A 64 2.54 -6.03 18.99
C GLU A 64 1.32 -5.11 18.87
N LYS A 65 1.20 -4.09 19.72
CA LYS A 65 0.14 -3.08 19.61
C LYS A 65 0.22 -2.32 18.28
N SER A 66 1.43 -1.98 17.85
CA SER A 66 1.64 -1.34 16.54
C SER A 66 1.17 -2.24 15.41
N TYR A 67 1.52 -3.53 15.43
CA TYR A 67 1.06 -4.51 14.47
C TYR A 67 -0.49 -4.58 14.43
N GLU A 68 -1.14 -4.72 15.57
CA GLU A 68 -2.61 -4.84 15.66
C GLU A 68 -3.34 -3.59 15.18
N ASN A 69 -2.78 -2.41 15.44
CA ASN A 69 -3.35 -1.14 14.98
C ASN A 69 -3.21 -0.94 13.47
N VAL A 70 -2.15 -1.45 12.87
CA VAL A 70 -1.80 -1.24 11.47
C VAL A 70 -2.38 -2.33 10.57
N MET A 71 -2.39 -3.60 11.03
CA MET A 71 -2.88 -4.75 10.24
C MET A 71 -4.40 -4.81 10.21
N THR A 72 -5.00 -3.86 9.52
CA THR A 72 -6.44 -3.77 9.26
C THR A 72 -6.69 -3.68 7.75
N GLU A 73 -7.87 -4.11 7.31
CA GLU A 73 -8.26 -3.97 5.87
C GLU A 73 -8.31 -2.52 5.41
N ALA A 74 -8.47 -1.57 6.33
CA ALA A 74 -8.44 -0.14 6.00
C ALA A 74 -7.02 0.37 5.72
N MET A 75 -6.00 -0.17 6.42
CA MET A 75 -4.61 0.27 6.28
C MET A 75 -3.83 -0.60 5.28
N TYR A 76 -4.02 -1.90 5.33
CA TYR A 76 -3.36 -2.88 4.45
C TYR A 76 -4.39 -3.85 3.86
N PRO A 77 -5.20 -3.39 2.90
CA PRO A 77 -6.17 -4.28 2.24
C PRO A 77 -5.44 -5.42 1.52
N LYS A 78 -6.06 -6.59 1.50
CA LYS A 78 -5.51 -7.76 0.78
C LYS A 78 -5.36 -7.49 -0.71
N LYS A 79 -6.31 -6.78 -1.30
CA LYS A 79 -6.26 -6.29 -2.68
C LYS A 79 -5.86 -4.81 -2.65
N GLN A 80 -4.60 -4.53 -2.89
CA GLN A 80 -3.96 -3.24 -2.65
C GLN A 80 -4.14 -2.28 -3.81
N TYR A 81 -5.39 -2.02 -4.19
CA TYR A 81 -5.68 -0.98 -5.16
C TYR A 81 -5.43 0.42 -4.58
N PRO A 82 -4.91 1.36 -5.37
CA PRO A 82 -4.83 2.75 -4.94
C PRO A 82 -6.22 3.31 -4.63
N SER A 83 -6.36 4.02 -3.52
CA SER A 83 -7.61 4.67 -3.15
C SER A 83 -7.77 6.01 -3.87
N LEU A 84 -8.66 6.08 -4.85
CA LEU A 84 -8.96 7.34 -5.54
C LEU A 84 -9.57 8.37 -4.58
N GLU A 85 -10.41 7.93 -3.64
CA GLU A 85 -10.98 8.78 -2.60
C GLU A 85 -9.87 9.32 -1.68
N GLY A 86 -8.96 8.45 -1.23
CA GLY A 86 -7.81 8.87 -0.42
C GLY A 86 -6.88 9.83 -1.15
N LEU A 87 -6.67 9.65 -2.46
CA LEU A 87 -5.91 10.58 -3.28
C LEU A 87 -6.63 11.92 -3.48
N LYS A 88 -7.96 11.92 -3.57
CA LYS A 88 -8.74 13.16 -3.60
C LYS A 88 -8.51 13.98 -2.33
N THR A 89 -8.57 13.35 -1.16
CA THR A 89 -8.25 14.00 0.13
C THR A 89 -6.83 14.59 0.14
N VAL A 90 -5.84 13.85 -0.39
CA VAL A 90 -4.46 14.34 -0.52
C VAL A 90 -4.38 15.56 -1.45
N LEU A 91 -5.09 15.54 -2.58
CA LEU A 91 -5.11 16.67 -3.52
C LEU A 91 -5.78 17.91 -2.91
N GLU A 92 -6.85 17.73 -2.14
CA GLU A 92 -7.53 18.81 -1.40
C GLU A 92 -6.59 19.47 -0.39
N ASP A 93 -5.82 18.69 0.38
CA ASP A 93 -4.80 19.21 1.30
C ASP A 93 -3.68 19.97 0.54
N ILE A 94 -3.18 19.40 -0.55
CA ILE A 94 -2.15 20.06 -1.38
C ILE A 94 -2.68 21.34 -2.02
N ALA A 95 -3.96 21.42 -2.38
CA ALA A 95 -4.58 22.56 -3.02
C ALA A 95 -4.54 23.85 -2.18
N GLU A 96 -4.37 23.72 -0.86
CA GLU A 96 -4.15 24.88 0.03
C GLU A 96 -2.81 25.57 -0.25
N ARG A 97 -1.82 24.83 -0.76
CA ARG A 97 -0.44 25.27 -0.96
C ARG A 97 -0.04 25.34 -2.43
N ASP A 98 -0.70 24.58 -3.28
CA ASP A 98 -0.39 24.49 -4.72
C ASP A 98 -1.68 24.52 -5.56
N ALA A 99 -1.87 25.64 -6.27
CA ALA A 99 -3.05 25.84 -7.10
C ALA A 99 -3.23 24.78 -8.21
N ARG A 100 -2.17 24.09 -8.63
CA ARG A 100 -2.25 23.00 -9.62
C ARG A 100 -3.07 21.83 -9.12
N ALA A 101 -3.08 21.59 -7.82
CA ALA A 101 -3.86 20.49 -7.21
C ALA A 101 -5.38 20.74 -7.28
N LYS A 102 -5.83 22.01 -7.39
CA LYS A 102 -7.26 22.35 -7.48
C LYS A 102 -7.96 21.76 -8.72
N THR A 103 -7.21 21.56 -9.80
CA THR A 103 -7.73 21.04 -11.07
C THR A 103 -7.25 19.61 -11.36
N ALA A 104 -6.39 19.07 -10.52
CA ALA A 104 -5.85 17.73 -10.68
C ALA A 104 -6.89 16.67 -10.32
N LYS A 105 -6.87 15.55 -11.04
CA LYS A 105 -7.77 14.40 -10.81
C LYS A 105 -6.98 13.23 -10.25
N PRO A 106 -7.49 12.50 -9.24
CA PRO A 106 -6.82 11.34 -8.65
C PRO A 106 -6.33 10.32 -9.67
N GLU A 107 -7.12 10.08 -10.73
CA GLU A 107 -6.80 9.11 -11.78
C GLU A 107 -5.51 9.45 -12.56
N GLN A 108 -5.08 10.71 -12.52
CA GLN A 108 -3.83 11.13 -13.16
C GLN A 108 -2.59 10.63 -12.43
N PHE A 109 -2.72 10.21 -11.17
CA PHE A 109 -1.61 9.82 -10.30
C PHE A 109 -1.55 8.33 -10.01
N VAL A 110 -2.44 7.53 -10.59
CA VAL A 110 -2.46 6.09 -10.38
C VAL A 110 -2.26 5.30 -11.66
N ASP A 111 -1.63 4.15 -11.52
CA ASP A 111 -1.65 3.08 -12.50
C ASP A 111 -1.98 1.77 -11.78
N ALA A 112 -3.23 1.36 -11.88
CA ALA A 112 -3.72 0.13 -11.26
C ALA A 112 -3.61 -1.09 -12.19
N SER A 113 -2.96 -0.98 -13.36
CA SER A 113 -2.91 -2.07 -14.34
C SER A 113 -2.22 -3.32 -13.80
N PHE A 114 -1.09 -3.16 -13.12
CA PHE A 114 -0.29 -4.26 -12.57
C PHE A 114 -0.98 -4.99 -11.43
N ILE A 115 -1.63 -4.27 -10.51
CA ILE A 115 -2.39 -4.92 -9.43
C ILE A 115 -3.64 -5.60 -9.97
N ARG A 116 -4.31 -5.03 -10.98
CA ARG A 116 -5.46 -5.62 -11.65
C ARG A 116 -5.09 -6.92 -12.37
N GLU A 117 -3.93 -6.98 -13.03
CA GLU A 117 -3.41 -8.21 -13.66
C GLU A 117 -3.28 -9.33 -12.62
N LEU A 118 -2.69 -9.06 -11.45
CA LEU A 118 -2.56 -10.02 -10.36
C LEU A 118 -3.91 -10.44 -9.77
N ASP A 119 -4.84 -9.53 -9.63
CA ASP A 119 -6.17 -9.81 -9.12
C ASP A 119 -6.98 -10.68 -10.12
N GLN A 120 -7.04 -10.26 -11.37
CA GLN A 120 -7.79 -10.99 -12.42
C GLN A 120 -7.21 -12.38 -12.72
N SER A 121 -5.90 -12.58 -12.54
CA SER A 121 -5.29 -13.92 -12.65
C SER A 121 -5.64 -14.86 -11.50
N GLY A 122 -6.32 -14.36 -10.46
CA GLY A 122 -6.59 -15.12 -9.23
C GLY A 122 -5.37 -15.30 -8.32
N PHE A 123 -4.25 -14.66 -8.65
CA PHE A 123 -3.01 -14.76 -7.85
C PHE A 123 -3.23 -14.29 -6.41
N ILE A 124 -3.84 -13.11 -6.23
CA ILE A 124 -4.06 -12.54 -4.89
C ILE A 124 -4.97 -13.46 -4.06
N ASP A 125 -6.11 -13.85 -4.60
CA ASP A 125 -7.05 -14.75 -3.90
C ASP A 125 -6.42 -16.12 -3.60
N GLY A 126 -5.53 -16.58 -4.48
CA GLY A 126 -4.77 -17.83 -4.30
C GLY A 126 -3.84 -17.80 -3.08
N LEU A 127 -3.24 -16.65 -2.76
CA LEU A 127 -2.38 -16.51 -1.58
C LEU A 127 -3.14 -16.72 -0.27
N TYR A 128 -4.40 -16.31 -0.19
CA TYR A 128 -5.23 -16.37 1.02
C TYR A 128 -6.11 -17.64 1.13
N LYS A 129 -6.11 -18.50 0.11
CA LYS A 129 -6.76 -19.82 0.22
C LYS A 129 -5.96 -20.69 1.19
N LYS A 130 -6.62 -21.18 2.22
CA LYS A 130 -6.01 -22.20 3.11
C LYS A 130 -5.67 -23.44 2.27
N LYS A 131 -4.41 -23.86 2.36
CA LYS A 131 -4.01 -25.21 1.95
C LYS A 131 -4.55 -26.24 2.94
#